data_ed9c071aa935751dc2380184b3354192
#
_entry.id   ed9c071aa935751dc2380184b3354192
#
_cell.length_a   1.000
_cell.length_b   1.000
_cell.length_c   1.000
_cell.angle_alpha   90.00
_cell.angle_beta   90.00
_cell.angle_gamma   90.00
#
_symmetry.space_group_name_H-M   'P 1'
#
loop_
_entity.id
_entity.type
_entity.pdbx_description
1 polymer ?
#
loop_
_entity_poly.entity_id
_entity_poly.type
_entity_poly.pdbx_seq_one_letter_code
_entity_poly.pdbx_strand_id
1 'polypeptide(L)'
;MAEVKKIATRESYGNALVELGQENPNVVVLDADLAAATKTGMFKKAFPERHIDCGIAECNMIGIAAGLAAAGMTPFASSFAMFAAGRAFEQVRNSVGYPHLNVKIGATHGGISVGEDGATHQCCEAVSYTHL
;
A
#
# COMPACT_ATOMS: atom_id res chain seq x y z
N MET A 1 -13.67 -30.02 -13.06
CA MET A 1 -13.15 -28.66 -13.26
C MET A 1 -13.08 -28.02 -11.90
N ALA A 2 -11.95 -27.42 -11.52
CA ALA A 2 -11.85 -26.70 -10.25
C ALA A 2 -12.77 -25.46 -10.30
N GLU A 3 -13.56 -25.25 -9.26
CA GLU A 3 -14.44 -24.10 -9.14
C GLU A 3 -13.59 -22.81 -9.07
N VAL A 4 -13.79 -21.88 -9.99
CA VAL A 4 -13.07 -20.61 -10.02
C VAL A 4 -13.65 -19.70 -8.95
N LYS A 5 -12.92 -19.55 -7.84
CA LYS A 5 -13.29 -18.64 -6.76
C LYS A 5 -12.99 -17.20 -7.18
N LYS A 6 -14.03 -16.37 -7.27
CA LYS A 6 -13.89 -14.93 -7.49
C LYS A 6 -13.65 -14.24 -6.14
N ILE A 7 -12.54 -13.51 -6.03
CA ILE A 7 -12.13 -12.78 -4.83
C ILE A 7 -11.73 -11.35 -5.21
N ALA A 8 -12.05 -10.37 -4.36
CA ALA A 8 -11.61 -9.00 -4.57
C ALA A 8 -10.07 -8.89 -4.46
N THR A 9 -9.45 -8.13 -5.35
CA THR A 9 -7.97 -7.98 -5.39
C THR A 9 -7.39 -7.50 -4.06
N ARG A 10 -8.07 -6.59 -3.37
CA ARG A 10 -7.66 -6.12 -2.03
C ARG A 10 -7.69 -7.21 -0.96
N GLU A 11 -8.63 -8.17 -1.04
CA GLU A 11 -8.66 -9.32 -0.12
C GLU A 11 -7.52 -10.29 -0.40
N SER A 12 -7.25 -10.54 -1.68
CA SER A 12 -6.09 -11.34 -2.09
C SER A 12 -4.79 -10.70 -1.60
N TYR A 13 -4.68 -9.37 -1.74
CA TYR A 13 -3.55 -8.60 -1.22
C TYR A 13 -3.39 -8.74 0.30
N GLY A 14 -4.47 -8.57 1.06
CA GLY A 14 -4.43 -8.72 2.53
C GLY A 14 -4.01 -10.14 2.97
N ASN A 15 -4.49 -11.19 2.29
CA ASN A 15 -4.08 -12.57 2.54
C ASN A 15 -2.59 -12.76 2.23
N ALA A 16 -2.12 -12.27 1.08
CA ALA A 16 -0.72 -12.38 0.67
C ALA A 16 0.24 -11.67 1.64
N LEU A 17 -0.17 -10.53 2.20
CA LEU A 17 0.62 -9.84 3.22
C LEU A 17 0.78 -10.70 4.49
N VAL A 18 -0.27 -11.39 4.92
CA VAL A 18 -0.20 -12.28 6.08
C VAL A 18 0.73 -13.47 5.80
N GLU A 19 0.62 -14.10 4.63
CA GLU A 19 1.52 -15.18 4.20
C GLU A 19 2.99 -14.73 4.17
N LEU A 20 3.26 -13.60 3.52
CA LEU A 20 4.60 -13.00 3.47
C LEU A 20 5.14 -12.67 4.87
N GLY A 21 4.27 -12.18 5.77
CA GLY A 21 4.67 -11.88 7.14
C GLY A 21 5.02 -13.11 7.96
N GLN A 22 4.46 -14.28 7.63
CA GLN A 22 4.84 -15.57 8.25
C GLN A 22 6.21 -16.04 7.74
N GLU A 23 6.48 -15.86 6.45
CA GLU A 23 7.70 -16.33 5.79
C GLU A 23 8.91 -15.41 6.05
N ASN A 24 8.66 -14.10 6.18
CA ASN A 24 9.73 -13.10 6.29
C ASN A 24 9.48 -12.13 7.45
N PRO A 25 10.28 -12.20 8.54
CA PRO A 25 10.15 -11.31 9.69
C PRO A 25 10.47 -9.84 9.38
N ASN A 26 11.15 -9.54 8.27
CA ASN A 26 11.48 -8.18 7.86
C ASN A 26 10.33 -7.47 7.14
N VAL A 27 9.24 -8.17 6.84
CA VAL A 27 8.04 -7.55 6.26
C VAL A 27 7.35 -6.67 7.30
N VAL A 28 7.17 -5.40 6.94
CA VAL A 28 6.44 -4.38 7.71
C VAL A 28 5.36 -3.78 6.82
N VAL A 29 4.18 -3.57 7.37
CA VAL A 29 3.05 -2.99 6.63
C VAL A 29 2.71 -1.63 7.20
N LEU A 30 2.61 -0.63 6.33
CA LEU A 30 2.23 0.74 6.69
C LEU A 30 0.88 1.09 6.04
N ASP A 31 0.14 1.92 6.74
CA ASP A 31 -1.19 2.36 6.32
C ASP A 31 -1.39 3.84 6.69
N ALA A 32 -2.29 4.51 5.99
CA ALA A 32 -2.66 5.89 6.23
C ALA A 32 -4.14 5.99 6.65
N ASP A 33 -4.49 5.36 7.78
CA ASP A 33 -5.85 5.30 8.36
C ASP A 33 -6.89 4.62 7.43
N LEU A 34 -6.44 3.70 6.58
CA LEU A 34 -7.29 2.99 5.61
C LEU A 34 -7.21 1.46 5.73
N ALA A 35 -6.74 0.93 6.86
CA ALA A 35 -6.48 -0.49 7.05
C ALA A 35 -7.68 -1.42 6.77
N ALA A 36 -8.89 -0.97 7.06
CA ALA A 36 -10.11 -1.72 6.77
C ALA A 36 -10.40 -1.80 5.27
N ALA A 37 -10.20 -0.70 4.56
CA ALA A 37 -10.49 -0.58 3.13
C ALA A 37 -9.42 -1.27 2.26
N THR A 38 -8.14 -1.09 2.59
CA THR A 38 -6.98 -1.68 1.90
C THR A 38 -6.75 -3.15 2.25
N LYS A 39 -7.40 -3.64 3.33
CA LYS A 39 -7.22 -4.97 3.91
C LYS A 39 -5.87 -5.21 4.62
N THR A 40 -5.07 -4.18 4.81
CA THR A 40 -3.87 -4.24 5.66
C THR A 40 -4.20 -4.55 7.12
N GLY A 41 -5.43 -4.30 7.55
CA GLY A 41 -5.95 -4.71 8.85
C GLY A 41 -5.87 -6.21 9.14
N MET A 42 -5.78 -7.06 8.11
CA MET A 42 -5.54 -8.50 8.26
C MET A 42 -4.13 -8.75 8.79
N PHE A 43 -3.14 -8.05 8.22
CA PHE A 43 -1.75 -8.10 8.69
C PHE A 43 -1.62 -7.51 10.10
N LYS A 44 -2.30 -6.39 10.39
CA LYS A 44 -2.35 -5.79 11.74
C LYS A 44 -2.82 -6.77 12.81
N LYS A 45 -3.82 -7.60 12.49
CA LYS A 45 -4.32 -8.62 13.43
C LYS A 45 -3.33 -9.76 13.67
N ALA A 46 -2.59 -10.17 12.63
CA ALA A 46 -1.62 -11.25 12.72
C ALA A 46 -0.27 -10.80 13.33
N PHE A 47 0.15 -9.57 13.02
CA PHE A 47 1.46 -9.02 13.39
C PHE A 47 1.35 -7.55 13.81
N PRO A 48 0.71 -7.26 14.96
CA PRO A 48 0.45 -5.89 15.39
C PRO A 48 1.72 -5.05 15.58
N GLU A 49 2.83 -5.67 15.96
CA GLU A 49 4.14 -5.02 16.17
C GLU A 49 4.86 -4.65 14.86
N ARG A 50 4.39 -5.16 13.73
CA ARG A 50 4.94 -4.90 12.39
C ARG A 50 3.96 -4.15 11.48
N HIS A 51 2.87 -3.62 12.06
CA HIS A 51 1.94 -2.75 11.36
C HIS A 51 2.02 -1.33 11.93
N ILE A 52 2.20 -0.35 11.04
CA ILE A 52 2.33 1.06 11.40
C ILE A 52 1.20 1.83 10.73
N ASP A 53 0.32 2.40 11.54
CA ASP A 53 -0.68 3.36 11.07
C ASP A 53 -0.09 4.77 11.18
N CYS A 54 0.09 5.43 10.06
CA CYS A 54 0.70 6.76 9.98
C CYS A 54 -0.33 7.89 10.10
N GLY A 55 -1.61 7.56 10.31
CA GLY A 55 -2.71 8.51 10.18
C GLY A 55 -2.91 8.97 8.74
N ILE A 56 -3.74 9.99 8.52
CA ILE A 56 -4.01 10.54 7.19
C ILE A 56 -2.83 11.40 6.73
N ALA A 57 -1.69 10.75 6.47
CA ALA A 57 -0.42 11.41 6.17
C ALA A 57 0.43 10.57 5.19
N GLU A 58 -0.02 10.44 3.94
CA GLU A 58 0.59 9.57 2.93
C GLU A 58 2.03 9.96 2.60
N CYS A 59 2.36 11.25 2.59
CA CYS A 59 3.74 11.72 2.40
C CYS A 59 4.66 11.18 3.51
N ASN A 60 4.20 11.27 4.77
CA ASN A 60 4.93 10.75 5.92
C ASN A 60 5.04 9.22 5.86
N MET A 61 3.97 8.52 5.50
CA MET A 61 3.95 7.06 5.33
C MET A 61 5.03 6.60 4.34
N ILE A 62 5.12 7.24 3.18
CA ILE A 62 6.15 6.91 2.18
C ILE A 62 7.55 7.24 2.69
N GLY A 63 7.73 8.36 3.41
CA GLY A 63 9.02 8.70 4.05
C GLY A 63 9.46 7.67 5.08
N ILE A 64 8.54 7.21 5.95
CA ILE A 64 8.80 6.14 6.93
C ILE A 64 9.15 4.83 6.20
N ALA A 65 8.39 4.46 5.17
CA ALA A 65 8.66 3.26 4.38
C ALA A 65 10.05 3.32 3.73
N ALA A 66 10.44 4.47 3.18
CA ALA A 66 11.78 4.67 2.63
C ALA A 66 12.87 4.47 3.69
N GLY A 67 12.70 5.05 4.89
CA GLY A 67 13.63 4.87 6.01
C GLY A 67 13.75 3.41 6.46
N LEU A 68 12.63 2.69 6.56
CA LEU A 68 12.61 1.26 6.89
C LEU A 68 13.31 0.42 5.82
N ALA A 69 13.10 0.72 4.54
CA ALA A 69 13.78 0.04 3.44
C ALA A 69 15.30 0.30 3.47
N ALA A 70 15.72 1.53 3.76
CA ALA A 70 17.13 1.87 3.93
C ALA A 70 17.76 1.14 5.13
N ALA A 71 16.97 0.82 6.15
CA ALA A 71 17.40 0.02 7.31
C ALA A 71 17.35 -1.50 7.06
N GLY A 72 17.04 -1.96 5.85
CA GLY A 72 17.03 -3.38 5.46
C GLY A 72 15.70 -4.10 5.68
N MET A 73 14.62 -3.38 6.01
CA MET A 73 13.28 -3.95 6.09
C MET A 73 12.63 -4.06 4.70
N THR A 74 11.52 -4.77 4.64
CA THR A 74 10.71 -4.92 3.43
C THR A 74 9.33 -4.28 3.66
N PRO A 75 9.21 -2.95 3.52
CA PRO A 75 7.97 -2.24 3.79
C PRO A 75 6.97 -2.35 2.64
N PHE A 76 5.70 -2.54 3.01
CA PHE A 76 4.52 -2.43 2.16
C PHE A 76 3.70 -1.22 2.63
N ALA A 77 3.68 -0.14 1.85
CA ALA A 77 2.92 1.07 2.14
C ALA A 77 1.60 1.06 1.36
N SER A 78 0.47 1.17 2.03
CA SER A 78 -0.84 0.99 1.44
C SER A 78 -1.75 2.19 1.70
N SER A 79 -2.36 2.69 0.63
CA SER A 79 -3.36 3.75 0.65
C SER A 79 -4.21 3.65 -0.62
N PHE A 80 -5.14 4.59 -0.82
CA PHE A 80 -5.84 4.68 -2.09
C PHE A 80 -4.93 5.21 -3.20
N ALA A 81 -5.17 4.77 -4.43
CA ALA A 81 -4.34 5.12 -5.58
C ALA A 81 -4.25 6.64 -5.79
N MET A 82 -5.36 7.37 -5.65
CA MET A 82 -5.37 8.83 -5.76
C MET A 82 -4.43 9.50 -4.74
N PHE A 83 -4.37 9.00 -3.51
CA PHE A 83 -3.53 9.57 -2.46
C PHE A 83 -2.07 9.16 -2.60
N ALA A 84 -1.82 7.91 -2.94
CA ALA A 84 -0.45 7.44 -3.20
C ALA A 84 0.16 8.12 -4.43
N ALA A 85 -0.61 8.23 -5.52
CA ALA A 85 -0.16 8.85 -6.78
C ALA A 85 -0.15 10.38 -6.72
N GLY A 86 -1.18 11.00 -6.16
CA GLY A 86 -1.31 12.45 -6.13
C GLY A 86 -0.56 13.10 -4.97
N ARG A 87 -0.95 12.75 -3.75
CA ARG A 87 -0.43 13.42 -2.54
C ARG A 87 1.04 13.08 -2.27
N ALA A 88 1.41 11.82 -2.35
CA ALA A 88 2.76 11.36 -1.99
C ALA A 88 3.72 11.24 -3.20
N PHE A 89 3.39 11.80 -4.36
CA PHE A 89 4.16 11.63 -5.59
C PHE A 89 5.63 12.02 -5.42
N GLU A 90 5.91 13.17 -4.80
CA GLU A 90 7.28 13.64 -4.62
C GLU A 90 8.10 12.66 -3.76
N GLN A 91 7.54 12.17 -2.65
CA GLN A 91 8.21 11.22 -1.77
C GLN A 91 8.45 9.87 -2.47
N VAL A 92 7.50 9.40 -3.27
CA VAL A 92 7.71 8.19 -4.08
C VAL A 92 8.87 8.38 -5.05
N ARG A 93 8.91 9.52 -5.75
CA ARG A 93 9.96 9.84 -6.72
C ARG A 93 11.33 10.01 -6.06
N ASN A 94 11.44 10.85 -5.04
CA ASN A 94 12.72 11.28 -4.51
C ASN A 94 13.19 10.47 -3.30
N SER A 95 12.27 9.97 -2.45
CA SER A 95 12.64 9.19 -1.27
C SER A 95 12.71 7.69 -1.54
N VAL A 96 12.02 7.18 -2.56
CA VAL A 96 12.00 5.75 -2.91
C VAL A 96 12.68 5.49 -4.25
N GLY A 97 12.22 6.14 -5.31
CA GLY A 97 12.68 5.87 -6.68
C GLY A 97 14.12 6.29 -6.91
N TYR A 98 14.49 7.52 -6.56
CA TYR A 98 15.84 8.04 -6.78
C TYR A 98 16.95 7.22 -6.08
N PRO A 99 16.82 6.84 -4.79
CA PRO A 99 17.79 5.98 -4.12
C PRO A 99 17.59 4.48 -4.38
N HIS A 100 16.64 4.08 -5.23
CA HIS A 100 16.32 2.68 -5.57
C HIS A 100 15.97 1.81 -4.35
N LEU A 101 15.19 2.33 -3.41
CA LEU A 101 14.80 1.61 -2.19
C LEU A 101 13.71 0.57 -2.45
N ASN A 102 13.79 -0.54 -1.74
CA ASN A 102 12.89 -1.68 -1.88
C ASN A 102 11.55 -1.48 -1.14
N VAL A 103 10.80 -0.42 -1.48
CA VAL A 103 9.45 -0.15 -0.96
C VAL A 103 8.41 -0.72 -1.93
N LYS A 104 7.40 -1.43 -1.39
CA LYS A 104 6.22 -1.88 -2.13
C LYS A 104 5.07 -0.94 -1.84
N ILE A 105 4.44 -0.41 -2.89
CA ILE A 105 3.30 0.49 -2.77
C ILE A 105 2.04 -0.25 -3.19
N GLY A 106 1.19 -0.57 -2.22
CA GLY A 106 -0.10 -1.23 -2.42
C GLY A 106 -1.22 -0.21 -2.60
N ALA A 107 -1.28 0.43 -3.77
CA ALA A 107 -2.29 1.43 -4.08
C ALA A 107 -3.60 0.78 -4.53
N THR A 108 -4.65 0.91 -3.72
CA THR A 108 -5.98 0.34 -3.98
C THR A 108 -6.96 1.37 -4.52
N HIS A 109 -8.16 0.95 -4.89
CA HIS A 109 -9.27 1.83 -5.30
C HIS A 109 -8.93 2.73 -6.52
N GLY A 110 -8.11 2.24 -7.44
CA GLY A 110 -7.87 2.89 -8.72
C GLY A 110 -8.92 2.52 -9.76
N GLY A 111 -9.21 3.43 -10.69
CA GLY A 111 -10.13 3.19 -11.80
C GLY A 111 -11.59 3.56 -11.51
N ILE A 112 -12.48 3.15 -12.41
CA ILE A 112 -13.90 3.60 -12.47
C ILE A 112 -14.84 2.86 -11.51
N SER A 113 -14.38 1.82 -10.83
CA SER A 113 -15.23 0.97 -9.98
C SER A 113 -15.25 1.39 -8.51
N VAL A 114 -14.77 2.58 -8.18
CA VAL A 114 -14.91 3.16 -6.84
C VAL A 114 -16.37 3.52 -6.60
N GLY A 115 -16.91 3.16 -5.43
CA GLY A 115 -18.32 3.35 -5.09
C GLY A 115 -18.72 4.79 -4.80
N GLU A 116 -19.34 5.03 -3.65
CA GLU A 116 -19.95 6.32 -3.28
C GLU A 116 -18.97 7.50 -3.29
N ASP A 117 -17.70 7.25 -2.96
CA ASP A 117 -16.64 8.27 -2.95
C ASP A 117 -15.95 8.48 -4.30
N GLY A 118 -16.51 7.97 -5.38
CA GLY A 118 -15.91 7.99 -6.73
C GLY A 118 -15.41 9.37 -7.15
N ALA A 119 -16.16 10.43 -6.88
CA ALA A 119 -15.82 11.80 -7.26
C ALA A 119 -14.50 12.31 -6.64
N THR A 120 -14.09 11.81 -5.48
CA THR A 120 -12.93 12.27 -4.73
C THR A 120 -11.79 11.26 -4.67
N HIS A 121 -12.08 9.97 -4.85
CA HIS A 121 -11.12 8.87 -4.65
C HIS A 121 -10.80 8.10 -5.92
N GLN A 122 -11.60 8.24 -6.95
CA GLN A 122 -11.35 7.62 -8.25
C GLN A 122 -10.06 8.16 -8.87
N CYS A 123 -9.23 7.27 -9.37
CA CYS A 123 -7.95 7.61 -9.98
C CYS A 123 -7.88 6.98 -11.38
N CYS A 124 -8.36 7.68 -12.38
CA CYS A 124 -8.39 7.23 -13.77
C CYS A 124 -7.39 7.97 -14.67
N GLU A 125 -7.04 9.19 -14.29
CA GLU A 125 -6.23 10.13 -15.08
C GLU A 125 -4.72 10.03 -14.83
N ALA A 126 -4.30 9.42 -13.72
CA ALA A 126 -2.89 9.36 -13.35
C ALA A 126 -2.12 8.32 -14.18
N VAL A 127 -1.25 8.77 -15.03
CA VAL A 127 -0.37 7.94 -15.89
C VAL A 127 1.09 7.93 -15.41
N SER A 128 1.44 8.81 -14.50
CA SER A 128 2.82 9.08 -14.06
C SER A 128 3.60 7.84 -13.57
N TYR A 129 2.92 6.87 -12.97
CA TYR A 129 3.55 5.65 -12.47
C TYR A 129 3.72 4.56 -13.53
N THR A 130 3.18 4.75 -14.71
CA THR A 130 3.31 3.79 -15.82
C THR A 130 4.68 3.86 -16.48
N HIS A 131 5.42 4.95 -16.24
CA HIS A 131 6.68 5.28 -16.91
C HIS A 131 7.82 5.65 -15.96
N LEU A 132 7.69 5.30 -14.68
CA LEU A 132 8.77 5.45 -13.70
C LEU A 132 9.61 4.19 -13.59
#